data_491d29c8437f064e5b6985bd832431dd
#
_entry.id   491d29c8437f064e5b6985bd832431dd
#
_cell.length_a   1.000
_cell.length_b   1.000
_cell.length_c   1.000
_cell.angle_alpha   90.00
_cell.angle_beta   90.00
_cell.angle_gamma   90.00
#
_symmetry.space_group_name_H-M   'P 1'
#
loop_
_entity.id
_entity.type
_entity.pdbx_description
1 polymer ?
#
loop_
_entity_poly.entity_id
_entity_poly.type
_entity_poly.pdbx_seq_one_letter_code
_entity_poly.pdbx_strand_id
1 'polypeptide(L)' 'YAIQQFEAHGIEYQLKNPQTGHFHCWRKSDDQLFQFYAGTGKIQGLQTRGIHNLIKILEG' A
#
# COMPACT_ATOMS: atom_id res chain seq x y z
N TYR A 1 -8.38 3.72 -7.42
CA TYR A 1 -8.00 2.34 -7.74
C TYR A 1 -7.29 1.64 -6.59
N ALA A 2 -6.32 2.33 -5.93
CA ALA A 2 -5.59 1.73 -4.82
C ALA A 2 -6.52 1.33 -3.67
N ILE A 3 -7.45 2.23 -3.31
CA ILE A 3 -8.40 1.96 -2.23
C ILE A 3 -9.24 0.72 -2.55
N GLN A 4 -9.68 0.58 -3.79
CA GLN A 4 -10.45 -0.60 -4.19
C GLN A 4 -9.65 -1.88 -3.99
N GLN A 5 -8.35 -1.85 -4.31
CA GLN A 5 -7.49 -3.01 -4.14
C GLN A 5 -7.27 -3.32 -2.66
N PHE A 6 -7.04 -2.31 -1.84
CA PHE A 6 -6.89 -2.52 -0.40
C PHE A 6 -8.14 -3.16 0.20
N GLU A 7 -9.32 -2.64 -0.16
CA GLU A 7 -10.57 -3.17 0.38
C GLU A 7 -10.88 -4.56 -0.14
N ALA A 8 -10.60 -4.82 -1.42
CA ALA A 8 -10.85 -6.13 -2.01
C ALA A 8 -10.00 -7.23 -1.35
N HIS A 9 -8.81 -6.86 -0.86
CA HIS A 9 -7.89 -7.81 -0.23
C HIS A 9 -7.88 -7.72 1.29
N GLY A 10 -8.75 -6.89 1.87
CA GLY A 10 -8.85 -6.76 3.33
C GLY A 10 -7.61 -6.15 3.96
N ILE A 11 -6.94 -5.24 3.25
CA ILE A 11 -5.73 -4.57 3.74
C ILE A 11 -6.12 -3.36 4.59
N GLU A 12 -5.50 -3.23 5.75
CA GLU A 12 -5.65 -2.03 6.59
C GLU A 12 -4.83 -0.90 5.99
N TYR A 13 -5.44 0.26 5.82
CA TYR A 13 -4.77 1.40 5.19
C TYR A 13 -5.28 2.72 5.75
N GLN A 14 -4.46 3.78 5.58
CA GLN A 14 -4.87 5.17 5.83
C GLN A 14 -4.38 6.03 4.68
N LEU A 15 -5.26 6.88 4.14
CA LEU A 15 -4.86 7.86 3.14
C LEU A 15 -4.33 9.09 3.86
N LYS A 16 -3.01 9.31 3.74
CA LYS A 16 -2.34 10.40 4.46
C LYS A 16 -2.34 11.71 3.67
N ASN A 17 -2.23 11.64 2.35
CA ASN A 17 -2.24 12.82 1.50
C ASN A 17 -2.95 12.50 0.19
N PRO A 18 -4.19 13.00 0.01
CA PRO A 18 -4.94 12.71 -1.21
C PRO A 18 -4.29 13.26 -2.48
N GLN A 19 -3.56 14.37 -2.36
CA GLN A 19 -2.96 15.00 -3.54
C GLN A 19 -1.83 14.18 -4.12
N THR A 20 -1.03 13.55 -3.27
CA THR A 20 0.07 12.71 -3.72
C THR A 20 -0.27 11.24 -3.76
N GLY A 21 -1.44 10.86 -3.24
CA GLY A 21 -1.82 9.46 -3.11
C GLY A 21 -0.97 8.72 -2.11
N HIS A 22 -0.53 9.40 -1.04
CA HIS A 22 0.33 8.81 -0.02
C HIS A 22 -0.51 8.00 0.97
N PHE A 23 -0.24 6.69 1.03
CA PHE A 23 -0.94 5.76 1.91
C PHE A 23 0.00 5.16 2.94
N HIS A 24 -0.51 4.95 4.15
CA HIS A 24 0.08 4.03 5.11
C HIS A 24 -0.72 2.74 5.05
N CYS A 25 -0.02 1.60 4.92
CA CYS A 25 -0.65 0.29 4.81
C CYS A 25 0.06 -0.67 5.77
N TRP A 26 -0.67 -1.64 6.29
CA TRP A 26 -0.10 -2.58 7.26
C TRP A 26 -0.17 -4.01 6.73
N ARG A 27 0.94 -4.73 6.88
CA ARG A 27 1.00 -6.13 6.46
C ARG A 27 0.20 -7.00 7.42
N LYS A 28 -0.58 -7.92 6.87
CA LYS A 28 -1.48 -8.75 7.66
C LYS A 28 -0.76 -9.64 8.67
N SER A 29 0.41 -10.15 8.29
CA SER A 29 1.09 -11.14 9.11
C SER A 29 1.69 -10.58 10.39
N ASP A 30 2.15 -9.32 10.38
CA ASP A 30 2.90 -8.76 11.51
C ASP A 30 2.60 -7.29 11.78
N ASP A 31 1.62 -6.70 11.09
CA ASP A 31 1.26 -5.29 11.22
C ASP A 31 2.41 -4.33 10.91
N GLN A 32 3.37 -4.77 10.11
CA GLN A 32 4.45 -3.86 9.71
C GLN A 32 3.92 -2.78 8.78
N LEU A 33 4.31 -1.54 9.06
CA LEU A 33 3.89 -0.38 8.27
C LEU A 33 4.69 -0.31 6.96
N PHE A 34 3.95 -0.11 5.86
CA PHE A 34 4.53 0.20 4.55
C PHE A 34 3.92 1.50 4.04
N GLN A 35 4.73 2.35 3.45
CA GLN A 35 4.26 3.59 2.85
C GLN A 35 4.23 3.45 1.35
N PHE A 36 3.10 3.80 0.75
CA PHE A 36 2.86 3.65 -0.68
C PHE A 36 2.45 4.98 -1.29
N TYR A 37 2.97 5.27 -2.48
CA TYR A 37 2.67 6.50 -3.21
C TYR A 37 1.96 6.11 -4.51
N ALA A 38 0.63 6.21 -4.52
CA ALA A 38 -0.20 5.73 -5.64
C ALA A 38 0.10 6.46 -6.94
N GLY A 39 0.50 7.74 -6.87
CA GLY A 39 0.80 8.53 -8.06
C GLY A 39 1.97 8.00 -8.88
N THR A 40 2.96 7.41 -8.22
CA THR A 40 4.16 6.86 -8.87
C THR A 40 4.26 5.36 -8.75
N GLY A 41 3.45 4.74 -7.88
CA GLY A 41 3.54 3.33 -7.57
C GLY A 41 4.70 2.98 -6.64
N LYS A 42 5.37 3.97 -6.07
CA LYS A 42 6.54 3.74 -5.23
C LYS A 42 6.15 3.16 -3.88
N ILE A 43 6.90 2.15 -3.44
CA ILE A 43 6.81 1.60 -2.09
C ILE A 43 8.06 2.05 -1.35
N GLN A 44 7.89 2.83 -0.27
CA GLN A 44 9.00 3.43 0.46
C GLN A 44 9.97 2.35 0.95
N GLY A 45 11.25 2.56 0.64
CA GLY A 45 12.31 1.66 1.10
C GLY A 45 12.49 0.41 0.26
N LEU A 46 11.69 0.22 -0.80
CA LEU A 46 11.79 -0.95 -1.68
C LEU A 46 12.04 -0.50 -3.12
N GLN A 47 12.69 -1.35 -3.90
CA GLN A 47 12.85 -1.12 -5.33
C GLN A 47 11.63 -1.59 -6.11
N THR A 48 10.90 -2.55 -5.58
CA THR A 48 9.67 -3.05 -6.16
C THR A 48 8.61 -1.93 -6.16
N ARG A 49 7.84 -1.84 -7.23
CA ARG A 49 6.81 -0.83 -7.39
C ARG A 49 5.48 -1.45 -7.80
N GLY A 50 4.41 -0.69 -7.63
CA GLY A 50 3.09 -1.02 -8.13
C GLY A 50 2.18 -1.62 -7.07
N ILE A 51 0.87 -1.38 -7.26
CA ILE A 51 -0.15 -1.80 -6.29
C ILE A 51 -0.22 -3.33 -6.18
N HIS A 52 -0.04 -4.05 -7.28
CA HIS A 52 -0.14 -5.50 -7.25
C HIS A 52 1.00 -6.12 -6.44
N ASN A 53 2.21 -5.59 -6.58
CA ASN A 53 3.35 -6.06 -5.80
C ASN A 53 3.18 -5.70 -4.33
N LEU A 54 2.65 -4.50 -4.06
CA LEU A 54 2.37 -4.10 -2.69
C LEU A 54 1.37 -5.04 -2.03
N ILE A 55 0.28 -5.38 -2.74
CA ILE A 55 -0.73 -6.29 -2.20
C ILE A 55 -0.12 -7.64 -1.85
N LYS A 56 0.75 -8.17 -2.71
CA LYS A 56 1.44 -9.44 -2.42
C LYS A 56 2.23 -9.36 -1.13
N ILE A 57 2.94 -8.26 -0.92
CA ILE A 57 3.72 -8.06 0.32
C ILE A 57 2.80 -7.99 1.52
N LEU A 58 1.71 -7.23 1.42
CA LEU A 58 0.81 -6.98 2.54
C LEU A 58 0.01 -8.21 2.93
N GLU A 59 -0.30 -9.07 1.96
CA GLU A 59 -1.03 -10.32 2.24
C GLU A 59 -0.12 -11.42 2.79
N GLY A 60 1.15 -11.31 2.52
CA GLY A 60 2.12 -12.32 2.83
C GLY A 60 2.60 -12.42 4.18
#